data_88c2be4d6a05001363169617d00fe67a
#
_entry.id   88c2be4d6a05001363169617d00fe67a
#
_cell.length_a   1.000
_cell.length_b   1.000
_cell.length_c   1.000
_cell.angle_alpha   90.00
_cell.angle_beta   90.00
_cell.angle_gamma   90.00
#
_symmetry.space_group_name_H-M   'P 1'
#
loop_
_entity.id
_entity.type
_entity.pdbx_description
1 polymer ?
#
loop_
_entity_poly.entity_id
_entity_poly.type
_entity_poly.pdbx_seq_one_letter_code
_entity_poly.pdbx_strand_id
1 'polypeptide(L)'
;MNINFKIIFFTTLSFFLISSLAISSEEKIKIGLLVPMTGEDENLGKLLIKSTRMALEDINTDKLEIYPKDTASDPNQTLKSATQFKDMGIKIVIGPVFYKNLIYLDELEDIIFLSLTNKTLNLPKNVISSGVNATSQLNAIKKFIKTNEIKKTIFLTPKLDYEPEIKKAIIESKIKTFKHFIYDTEPTKLTAQIEKITNYKIRKQNLADEIKRVKKSDLIDKEKQLEKLEKIYTIGNVNFNSVIISDFGQSLKSVITSLLY
;
A
#
# COMPACT_ATOMS: atom_id res chain seq x y z
N MET A 1 35.46 62.54 -43.20
CA MET A 1 34.73 62.05 -42.01
C MET A 1 33.57 61.22 -42.56
N ASN A 2 33.35 59.97 -42.48
CA ASN A 2 33.62 59.07 -41.49
C ASN A 2 33.20 57.62 -41.92
N ILE A 3 33.91 57.01 -42.85
CA ILE A 3 33.67 55.62 -43.23
C ILE A 3 34.06 54.73 -41.99
N ASN A 4 35.13 55.06 -41.32
CA ASN A 4 35.59 54.29 -40.14
C ASN A 4 34.59 54.30 -38.95
N PHE A 5 33.87 55.40 -38.75
CA PHE A 5 32.91 55.47 -37.63
C PHE A 5 31.64 54.61 -37.91
N LYS A 6 31.22 54.52 -39.14
CA LYS A 6 30.11 53.67 -39.55
C LYS A 6 30.46 52.18 -39.43
N ILE A 7 31.67 51.79 -39.78
CA ILE A 7 32.16 50.42 -39.69
C ILE A 7 32.26 50.00 -38.24
N ILE A 8 32.82 50.84 -37.36
CA ILE A 8 32.92 50.56 -35.90
C ILE A 8 31.52 50.47 -35.29
N PHE A 9 30.59 51.36 -35.64
CA PHE A 9 29.22 51.29 -35.13
C PHE A 9 28.48 50.05 -35.60
N PHE A 10 28.65 49.61 -36.84
CA PHE A 10 28.03 48.38 -37.37
C PHE A 10 28.63 47.11 -36.76
N THR A 11 29.92 47.06 -36.47
CA THR A 11 30.59 45.94 -35.84
C THR A 11 30.22 45.84 -34.37
N THR A 12 30.09 46.91 -33.61
CA THR A 12 29.64 46.92 -32.22
C THR A 12 28.16 46.56 -32.10
N LEU A 13 27.30 47.03 -33.02
CA LEU A 13 25.88 46.67 -33.06
C LEU A 13 25.68 45.18 -33.40
N SER A 14 26.48 44.64 -34.31
CA SER A 14 26.49 43.21 -34.66
C SER A 14 26.92 42.33 -33.48
N PHE A 15 27.94 42.79 -32.70
CA PHE A 15 28.38 42.06 -31.49
C PHE A 15 27.35 42.08 -30.37
N PHE A 16 26.58 43.16 -30.23
CA PHE A 16 25.48 43.26 -29.26
C PHE A 16 24.26 42.42 -29.66
N LEU A 17 23.97 42.21 -30.92
CA LEU A 17 22.90 41.37 -31.44
C LEU A 17 23.20 39.86 -31.29
N ILE A 18 24.47 39.46 -31.34
CA ILE A 18 24.88 38.07 -31.17
C ILE A 18 24.84 37.65 -29.69
N SER A 19 25.06 38.58 -28.74
CA SER A 19 25.01 38.26 -27.27
C SER A 19 23.59 38.08 -26.72
N SER A 20 22.53 38.40 -27.49
CA SER A 20 21.14 38.21 -27.05
C SER A 20 20.53 36.87 -27.43
N LEU A 21 21.28 35.98 -28.09
CA LEU A 21 20.90 34.58 -28.31
C LEU A 21 21.46 33.68 -27.17
N ALA A 22 21.39 34.17 -25.94
CA ALA A 22 21.41 33.26 -24.80
C ALA A 22 20.14 32.41 -24.85
N ILE A 23 20.22 31.28 -25.53
CA ILE A 23 19.21 30.22 -25.43
C ILE A 23 19.19 29.87 -23.95
N SER A 24 18.20 30.38 -23.25
CA SER A 24 17.85 29.87 -21.93
C SER A 24 17.47 28.39 -22.13
N SER A 25 18.42 27.49 -21.99
CA SER A 25 18.09 26.09 -21.88
C SER A 25 17.23 25.99 -20.63
N GLU A 26 15.94 25.74 -20.82
CA GLU A 26 15.03 25.49 -19.71
C GLU A 26 15.65 24.39 -18.86
N GLU A 27 16.02 24.71 -17.63
CA GLU A 27 16.72 23.75 -16.75
C GLU A 27 15.78 22.59 -16.45
N LYS A 28 16.17 21.39 -16.88
CA LYS A 28 15.38 20.17 -16.66
C LYS A 28 15.34 19.83 -15.19
N ILE A 29 14.17 19.45 -14.71
CA ILE A 29 13.98 18.95 -13.36
C ILE A 29 14.55 17.54 -13.28
N LYS A 30 15.61 17.38 -12.49
CA LYS A 30 16.27 16.09 -12.26
C LYS A 30 15.59 15.36 -11.10
N ILE A 31 15.18 14.11 -11.36
CA ILE A 31 14.56 13.23 -10.37
C ILE A 31 15.41 11.97 -10.24
N GLY A 32 15.78 11.61 -9.02
CA GLY A 32 16.45 10.34 -8.73
C GLY A 32 15.45 9.18 -8.72
N LEU A 33 15.91 8.00 -9.10
CA LEU A 33 15.15 6.75 -9.00
C LEU A 33 16.00 5.70 -8.28
N LEU A 34 15.64 5.37 -7.04
CA LEU A 34 16.30 4.34 -6.21
C LEU A 34 15.55 3.02 -6.31
N VAL A 35 16.11 2.06 -7.03
CA VAL A 35 15.51 0.74 -7.25
C VAL A 35 16.55 -0.36 -7.19
N PRO A 36 16.20 -1.60 -6.84
CA PRO A 36 17.13 -2.72 -6.85
C PRO A 36 17.43 -3.12 -8.30
N MET A 37 18.59 -2.70 -8.83
CA MET A 37 19.01 -3.03 -10.20
C MET A 37 19.84 -4.31 -10.25
N THR A 38 20.34 -4.76 -9.10
CA THR A 38 21.12 -5.99 -8.92
C THR A 38 20.59 -6.78 -7.71
N GLY A 39 20.98 -8.05 -7.61
CA GLY A 39 20.63 -8.94 -6.50
C GLY A 39 19.29 -9.65 -6.66
N GLU A 40 18.75 -10.14 -5.55
CA GLU A 40 17.53 -10.98 -5.52
C GLU A 40 16.30 -10.27 -6.11
N ASP A 41 16.20 -8.97 -5.90
CA ASP A 41 15.05 -8.17 -6.33
C ASP A 41 15.27 -7.45 -7.68
N GLU A 42 16.28 -7.84 -8.47
CA GLU A 42 16.63 -7.20 -9.76
C GLU A 42 15.44 -7.13 -10.72
N ASN A 43 14.62 -8.16 -10.78
CA ASN A 43 13.45 -8.19 -11.65
C ASN A 43 12.42 -7.09 -11.29
N LEU A 44 12.22 -6.84 -9.99
CA LEU A 44 11.37 -5.75 -9.53
C LEU A 44 11.95 -4.39 -9.96
N GLY A 45 13.25 -4.19 -9.82
CA GLY A 45 13.94 -2.97 -10.27
C GLY A 45 13.77 -2.71 -11.77
N LYS A 46 13.93 -3.74 -12.60
CA LYS A 46 13.70 -3.66 -14.06
C LYS A 46 12.25 -3.25 -14.39
N LEU A 47 11.27 -3.82 -13.69
CA LEU A 47 9.86 -3.47 -13.88
C LEU A 47 9.59 -2.01 -13.49
N LEU A 48 10.16 -1.53 -12.38
CA LEU A 48 9.99 -0.15 -11.93
C LEU A 48 10.62 0.85 -12.90
N ILE A 49 11.82 0.57 -13.43
CA ILE A 49 12.47 1.40 -14.47
C ILE A 49 11.59 1.46 -15.72
N LYS A 50 11.06 0.31 -16.17
CA LYS A 50 10.15 0.26 -17.32
C LYS A 50 8.89 1.08 -17.07
N SER A 51 8.26 0.93 -15.91
CA SER A 51 7.05 1.70 -15.54
C SER A 51 7.33 3.20 -15.49
N THR A 52 8.49 3.61 -14.97
CA THR A 52 8.90 5.02 -14.94
C THR A 52 9.09 5.59 -16.34
N ARG A 53 9.68 4.82 -17.26
CA ARG A 53 9.82 5.23 -18.67
C ARG A 53 8.47 5.39 -19.34
N MET A 54 7.56 4.44 -19.15
CA MET A 54 6.20 4.53 -19.70
C MET A 54 5.47 5.76 -19.16
N ALA A 55 5.59 6.05 -17.87
CA ALA A 55 4.99 7.25 -17.27
C ALA A 55 5.58 8.54 -17.85
N LEU A 56 6.88 8.60 -18.14
CA LEU A 56 7.50 9.76 -18.83
C LEU A 56 6.98 9.92 -20.25
N GLU A 57 6.81 8.82 -20.98
CA GLU A 57 6.23 8.84 -22.33
C GLU A 57 4.78 9.34 -22.29
N ASP A 58 3.96 8.90 -21.34
CA ASP A 58 2.58 9.34 -21.17
C ASP A 58 2.47 10.83 -20.79
N ILE A 59 3.39 11.33 -19.94
CA ILE A 59 3.46 12.76 -19.58
C ILE A 59 3.89 13.61 -20.79
N ASN A 60 4.65 13.03 -21.69
CA ASN A 60 5.14 13.66 -22.93
C ASN A 60 5.79 15.04 -22.70
N THR A 61 6.78 15.09 -21.80
CA THR A 61 7.53 16.30 -21.45
C THR A 61 9.03 16.07 -21.48
N ASP A 62 9.76 17.03 -22.01
CA ASP A 62 11.22 17.10 -22.01
C ASP A 62 11.79 17.87 -20.82
N LYS A 63 10.89 18.37 -19.94
CA LYS A 63 11.29 19.08 -18.71
C LYS A 63 11.75 18.18 -17.58
N LEU A 64 11.49 16.86 -17.65
CA LEU A 64 11.86 15.90 -16.61
C LEU A 64 13.01 14.99 -17.08
N GLU A 65 13.93 14.73 -16.19
CA GLU A 65 15.05 13.81 -16.39
C GLU A 65 15.18 12.84 -15.21
N ILE A 66 15.14 11.53 -15.48
CA ILE A 66 15.18 10.50 -14.46
C ILE A 66 16.57 9.86 -14.42
N TYR A 67 17.13 9.79 -13.20
CA TYR A 67 18.44 9.21 -12.94
C TYR A 67 18.28 7.94 -12.08
N PRO A 68 18.34 6.73 -12.67
CA PRO A 68 18.26 5.50 -11.91
C PRO A 68 19.59 5.20 -11.21
N LYS A 69 19.51 4.72 -9.94
CA LYS A 69 20.62 4.22 -9.15
C LYS A 69 20.22 2.94 -8.44
N ASP A 70 21.20 2.06 -8.33
CA ASP A 70 21.01 0.75 -7.71
C ASP A 70 21.01 0.82 -6.19
N THR A 71 20.01 0.19 -5.57
CA THR A 71 19.96 -0.03 -4.12
C THR A 71 20.49 -1.40 -3.71
N ALA A 72 20.63 -2.35 -4.65
CA ALA A 72 20.91 -3.75 -4.39
C ALA A 72 20.07 -4.37 -3.25
N SER A 73 18.90 -3.77 -2.91
CA SER A 73 18.08 -4.07 -1.72
C SER A 73 18.87 -4.02 -0.40
N ASP A 74 19.97 -3.25 -0.36
CA ASP A 74 20.88 -3.07 0.78
C ASP A 74 20.86 -1.62 1.29
N PRO A 75 20.77 -1.38 2.61
CA PRO A 75 20.71 -0.04 3.19
C PRO A 75 21.96 0.82 2.91
N ASN A 76 23.16 0.23 2.99
CA ASN A 76 24.41 0.97 2.79
C ASN A 76 24.59 1.35 1.31
N GLN A 77 24.28 0.42 0.40
CA GLN A 77 24.29 0.71 -1.03
C GLN A 77 23.25 1.77 -1.39
N THR A 78 22.09 1.73 -0.74
CA THR A 78 21.05 2.75 -0.91
C THR A 78 21.52 4.13 -0.48
N LEU A 79 22.17 4.26 0.70
CA LEU A 79 22.76 5.52 1.17
C LEU A 79 23.82 6.02 0.18
N LYS A 80 24.75 5.15 -0.25
CA LYS A 80 25.77 5.51 -1.23
C LYS A 80 25.19 6.05 -2.53
N SER A 81 24.16 5.39 -3.06
CA SER A 81 23.45 5.82 -4.28
C SER A 81 22.70 7.15 -4.06
N ALA A 82 22.09 7.33 -2.90
CA ALA A 82 21.39 8.56 -2.54
C ALA A 82 22.35 9.75 -2.35
N THR A 83 23.55 9.52 -1.79
CA THR A 83 24.60 10.54 -1.68
C THR A 83 25.04 11.05 -3.05
N GLN A 84 25.15 10.17 -4.05
CA GLN A 84 25.44 10.61 -5.42
C GLN A 84 24.36 11.52 -5.99
N PHE A 85 23.09 11.36 -5.62
CA PHE A 85 22.03 12.30 -6.01
C PHE A 85 22.23 13.69 -5.37
N LYS A 86 22.66 13.73 -4.10
CA LYS A 86 23.02 14.98 -3.43
C LYS A 86 24.11 15.72 -4.21
N ASP A 87 25.17 15.00 -4.61
CA ASP A 87 26.28 15.56 -5.39
C ASP A 87 25.84 16.08 -6.78
N MET A 88 24.79 15.47 -7.36
CA MET A 88 24.17 15.89 -8.60
C MET A 88 23.15 17.04 -8.44
N GLY A 89 22.93 17.52 -7.22
CA GLY A 89 21.93 18.55 -6.90
C GLY A 89 20.47 18.07 -6.99
N ILE A 90 20.21 16.76 -7.00
CA ILE A 90 18.86 16.19 -7.07
C ILE A 90 18.20 16.30 -5.70
N LYS A 91 17.00 16.89 -5.67
CA LYS A 91 16.24 17.17 -4.45
C LYS A 91 15.04 16.22 -4.25
N ILE A 92 14.59 15.56 -5.30
CA ILE A 92 13.45 14.64 -5.27
C ILE A 92 13.90 13.28 -5.79
N VAL A 93 13.61 12.25 -5.00
CA VAL A 93 13.98 10.87 -5.33
C VAL A 93 12.76 9.97 -5.19
N ILE A 94 12.44 9.19 -6.23
CA ILE A 94 11.44 8.13 -6.20
C ILE A 94 12.13 6.85 -5.70
N GLY A 95 11.57 6.21 -4.69
CA GLY A 95 12.19 5.09 -4.00
C GLY A 95 12.83 5.51 -2.67
N PRO A 96 13.50 4.57 -2.00
CA PRO A 96 13.62 3.16 -2.33
C PRO A 96 12.32 2.38 -2.14
N VAL A 97 12.33 1.10 -2.54
CA VAL A 97 11.15 0.22 -2.47
C VAL A 97 10.94 -0.30 -1.06
N PHE A 98 12.00 -0.81 -0.45
CA PHE A 98 11.90 -1.54 0.82
C PHE A 98 12.14 -0.64 2.03
N TYR A 99 11.34 -0.85 3.08
CA TYR A 99 11.46 -0.12 4.34
C TYR A 99 12.85 -0.21 4.98
N LYS A 100 13.48 -1.40 4.92
CA LYS A 100 14.84 -1.60 5.46
C LYS A 100 15.88 -0.65 4.85
N ASN A 101 15.67 -0.19 3.63
CA ASN A 101 16.60 0.68 2.90
C ASN A 101 16.44 2.16 3.29
N LEU A 102 15.52 2.50 4.19
CA LEU A 102 15.27 3.88 4.65
C LEU A 102 16.16 4.28 5.83
N ILE A 103 16.80 3.31 6.49
CA ILE A 103 17.39 3.46 7.84
C ILE A 103 18.47 4.56 7.96
N TYR A 104 19.12 4.94 6.87
CA TYR A 104 20.16 5.97 6.86
C TYR A 104 19.81 7.21 6.04
N LEU A 105 18.59 7.29 5.48
CA LEU A 105 18.24 8.38 4.58
C LEU A 105 17.93 9.70 5.28
N ASP A 106 17.73 9.70 6.59
CA ASP A 106 17.63 10.89 7.42
C ASP A 106 18.91 11.72 7.46
N GLU A 107 20.08 11.13 7.13
CA GLU A 107 21.34 11.85 6.96
C GLU A 107 21.34 12.82 5.75
N LEU A 108 20.41 12.66 4.83
CA LEU A 108 20.29 13.43 3.59
C LEU A 108 19.07 14.39 3.64
N GLU A 109 19.04 15.27 4.64
CA GLU A 109 17.90 16.17 4.96
C GLU A 109 17.45 17.04 3.75
N ASP A 110 18.36 17.36 2.83
CA ASP A 110 18.09 18.17 1.64
C ASP A 110 17.35 17.44 0.52
N ILE A 111 17.14 16.12 0.65
CA ILE A 111 16.48 15.28 -0.35
C ILE A 111 15.15 14.77 0.20
N ILE A 112 14.09 14.90 -0.59
CA ILE A 112 12.79 14.28 -0.30
C ILE A 112 12.72 12.95 -1.02
N PHE A 113 12.49 11.88 -0.27
CA PHE A 113 12.31 10.53 -0.81
C PHE A 113 10.82 10.15 -0.87
N LEU A 114 10.32 9.91 -2.07
CA LEU A 114 9.00 9.32 -2.31
C LEU A 114 9.14 7.81 -2.31
N SER A 115 9.25 7.22 -1.12
CA SER A 115 9.47 5.78 -0.98
C SER A 115 8.26 4.97 -1.40
N LEU A 116 8.49 3.88 -2.13
CA LEU A 116 7.45 2.93 -2.54
C LEU A 116 7.06 1.95 -1.43
N THR A 117 7.57 2.15 -0.21
CA THR A 117 7.19 1.34 0.95
C THR A 117 5.71 1.47 1.29
N ASN A 118 5.13 0.40 1.81
CA ASN A 118 3.78 0.40 2.37
C ASN A 118 3.73 0.80 3.86
N LYS A 119 4.88 1.00 4.51
CA LYS A 119 4.98 1.46 5.90
C LYS A 119 4.67 2.94 6.00
N THR A 120 4.00 3.34 7.09
CA THR A 120 3.65 4.74 7.39
C THR A 120 4.08 5.18 8.79
N LEU A 121 4.62 4.25 9.59
CA LEU A 121 5.15 4.53 10.93
C LEU A 121 6.68 4.51 10.92
N ASN A 122 7.26 5.31 11.80
CA ASN A 122 8.72 5.38 12.02
C ASN A 122 9.53 5.64 10.74
N LEU A 123 9.01 6.46 9.85
CA LEU A 123 9.74 6.90 8.67
C LEU A 123 10.69 8.05 9.02
N PRO A 124 11.85 8.17 8.37
CA PRO A 124 12.66 9.37 8.39
C PRO A 124 11.84 10.60 7.99
N LYS A 125 12.19 11.79 8.53
CA LYS A 125 11.42 13.03 8.32
C LYS A 125 11.33 13.47 6.87
N ASN A 126 12.34 13.16 6.08
CA ASN A 126 12.46 13.46 4.66
C ASN A 126 11.93 12.35 3.74
N VAL A 127 11.23 11.34 4.30
CA VAL A 127 10.63 10.22 3.57
C VAL A 127 9.10 10.30 3.61
N ILE A 128 8.51 10.25 2.44
CA ILE A 128 7.05 10.17 2.24
C ILE A 128 6.73 8.77 1.68
N SER A 129 5.84 8.04 2.36
CA SER A 129 5.34 6.76 1.85
C SER A 129 4.39 6.99 0.67
N SER A 130 4.78 6.54 -0.50
CA SER A 130 4.01 6.62 -1.75
C SER A 130 3.49 5.25 -2.21
N GLY A 131 3.83 4.17 -1.50
CA GLY A 131 3.33 2.82 -1.76
C GLY A 131 1.86 2.63 -1.36
N VAL A 132 1.28 1.53 -1.84
CA VAL A 132 -0.07 1.12 -1.44
C VAL A 132 -0.03 0.66 0.02
N ASN A 133 -0.43 1.54 0.93
CA ASN A 133 -0.42 1.31 2.38
C ASN A 133 -1.81 0.93 2.92
N ALA A 134 -1.88 0.58 4.20
CA ALA A 134 -3.12 0.17 4.85
C ALA A 134 -4.21 1.24 4.78
N THR A 135 -3.87 2.53 4.92
CA THR A 135 -4.84 3.64 4.84
C THR A 135 -5.47 3.73 3.45
N SER A 136 -4.68 3.63 2.38
CA SER A 136 -5.19 3.66 1.00
C SER A 136 -6.10 2.47 0.69
N GLN A 137 -5.74 1.27 1.17
CA GLN A 137 -6.57 0.07 1.05
C GLN A 137 -7.89 0.22 1.81
N LEU A 138 -7.86 0.71 3.05
CA LEU A 138 -9.07 0.94 3.84
C LEU A 138 -9.97 2.02 3.23
N ASN A 139 -9.43 3.04 2.58
CA ASN A 139 -10.21 4.02 1.85
C ASN A 139 -10.96 3.38 0.66
N ALA A 140 -10.33 2.47 -0.07
CA ALA A 140 -10.99 1.72 -1.15
C ALA A 140 -12.09 0.80 -0.60
N ILE A 141 -11.82 0.05 0.48
CA ILE A 141 -12.80 -0.80 1.16
C ILE A 141 -13.97 0.01 1.70
N LYS A 142 -13.71 1.18 2.31
CA LYS A 142 -14.76 2.09 2.79
C LYS A 142 -15.68 2.55 1.65
N LYS A 143 -15.12 2.86 0.47
CA LYS A 143 -15.92 3.19 -0.72
C LYS A 143 -16.80 2.01 -1.13
N PHE A 144 -16.25 0.80 -1.17
CA PHE A 144 -16.98 -0.44 -1.48
C PHE A 144 -18.13 -0.69 -0.51
N ILE A 145 -17.88 -0.61 0.82
CA ILE A 145 -18.90 -0.77 1.87
C ILE A 145 -20.05 0.23 1.67
N LYS A 146 -19.71 1.51 1.39
CA LYS A 146 -20.70 2.56 1.16
C LYS A 146 -21.52 2.30 -0.11
N THR A 147 -20.88 1.92 -1.22
CA THR A 147 -21.54 1.68 -2.50
C THR A 147 -22.49 0.47 -2.43
N ASN A 148 -22.16 -0.56 -1.64
CA ASN A 148 -22.97 -1.77 -1.50
C ASN A 148 -23.88 -1.75 -0.25
N GLU A 149 -24.02 -0.61 0.42
CA GLU A 149 -24.88 -0.40 1.59
C GLU A 149 -24.69 -1.41 2.73
N ILE A 150 -23.44 -1.87 2.93
CA ILE A 150 -23.10 -2.85 3.96
C ILE A 150 -23.16 -2.17 5.34
N LYS A 151 -23.99 -2.68 6.26
CA LYS A 151 -24.30 -1.98 7.52
C LYS A 151 -23.44 -2.40 8.71
N LYS A 152 -23.13 -3.69 8.83
CA LYS A 152 -22.43 -4.26 10.00
C LYS A 152 -21.18 -4.98 9.56
N THR A 153 -20.08 -4.25 9.47
CA THR A 153 -18.75 -4.79 9.14
C THR A 153 -17.94 -4.97 10.42
N ILE A 154 -17.41 -6.15 10.66
CA ILE A 154 -16.37 -6.37 11.68
C ILE A 154 -14.99 -6.30 11.06
N PHE A 155 -14.01 -5.92 11.88
CA PHE A 155 -12.61 -5.86 11.48
C PHE A 155 -11.80 -6.86 12.32
N LEU A 156 -11.01 -7.69 11.67
CA LEU A 156 -10.13 -8.68 12.30
C LEU A 156 -8.68 -8.34 11.99
N THR A 157 -7.85 -8.17 13.02
CA THR A 157 -6.41 -7.90 12.91
C THR A 157 -5.66 -8.92 13.75
N PRO A 158 -4.62 -9.59 13.24
CA PRO A 158 -3.79 -10.45 14.06
C PRO A 158 -2.92 -9.61 14.99
N LYS A 159 -2.55 -10.20 16.13
CA LYS A 159 -1.60 -9.62 17.09
C LYS A 159 -0.18 -9.86 16.58
N LEU A 160 0.27 -9.01 15.62
CA LEU A 160 1.59 -9.05 14.98
C LEU A 160 2.19 -7.65 14.94
N ASP A 161 3.46 -7.55 14.56
CA ASP A 161 4.25 -6.30 14.58
C ASP A 161 3.64 -5.16 13.75
N TYR A 162 2.82 -5.46 12.75
CA TYR A 162 2.14 -4.46 11.94
C TYR A 162 0.76 -4.02 12.48
N GLU A 163 0.31 -4.57 13.62
CA GLU A 163 -0.95 -4.16 14.28
C GLU A 163 -1.04 -2.63 14.50
N PRO A 164 0.01 -1.93 14.97
CA PRO A 164 -0.01 -0.48 15.14
C PRO A 164 -0.26 0.28 13.82
N GLU A 165 0.28 -0.20 12.71
CA GLU A 165 0.08 0.34 11.37
C GLU A 165 -1.41 0.25 10.97
N ILE A 166 -2.05 -0.90 11.23
CA ILE A 166 -3.47 -1.10 10.95
C ILE A 166 -4.34 -0.22 11.83
N LYS A 167 -4.03 -0.08 13.13
CA LYS A 167 -4.74 0.82 14.03
C LYS A 167 -4.69 2.27 13.55
N LYS A 168 -3.52 2.75 13.14
CA LYS A 168 -3.34 4.08 12.54
C LYS A 168 -4.19 4.22 11.27
N ALA A 169 -4.16 3.24 10.38
CA ALA A 169 -4.92 3.25 9.14
C ALA A 169 -6.45 3.29 9.36
N ILE A 170 -6.97 2.61 10.38
CA ILE A 170 -8.39 2.67 10.76
C ILE A 170 -8.77 4.09 11.16
N ILE A 171 -7.93 4.75 11.96
CA ILE A 171 -8.17 6.14 12.41
C ILE A 171 -8.12 7.11 11.23
N GLU A 172 -7.09 7.04 10.39
CA GLU A 172 -6.89 7.95 9.25
C GLU A 172 -7.94 7.79 8.15
N SER A 173 -8.31 6.55 7.81
CA SER A 173 -9.35 6.26 6.82
C SER A 173 -10.75 6.66 7.30
N LYS A 174 -10.95 6.79 8.62
CA LYS A 174 -12.27 7.02 9.24
C LYS A 174 -13.30 5.96 8.78
N ILE A 175 -12.85 4.71 8.59
CA ILE A 175 -13.75 3.62 8.26
C ILE A 175 -14.61 3.28 9.47
N LYS A 176 -15.91 3.20 9.28
CA LYS A 176 -16.84 2.82 10.36
C LYS A 176 -17.00 1.31 10.38
N THR A 177 -16.56 0.68 11.47
CA THR A 177 -16.75 -0.74 11.71
C THR A 177 -17.66 -0.95 12.91
N PHE A 178 -18.44 -2.04 12.89
CA PHE A 178 -19.32 -2.41 14.00
C PHE A 178 -18.50 -2.83 15.23
N LYS A 179 -17.45 -3.63 15.02
CA LYS A 179 -16.46 -4.03 16.03
C LYS A 179 -15.11 -4.29 15.39
N HIS A 180 -14.05 -4.02 16.13
CA HIS A 180 -12.69 -4.39 15.80
C HIS A 180 -12.18 -5.41 16.80
N PHE A 181 -11.71 -6.56 16.34
CA PHE A 181 -11.14 -7.64 17.14
C PHE A 181 -9.69 -7.85 16.77
N ILE A 182 -8.85 -7.96 17.79
CA ILE A 182 -7.46 -8.38 17.67
C ILE A 182 -7.40 -9.84 18.10
N TYR A 183 -6.85 -10.71 17.25
CA TYR A 183 -6.79 -12.14 17.52
C TYR A 183 -5.36 -12.65 17.58
N ASP A 184 -5.19 -13.76 18.33
CA ASP A 184 -3.94 -14.50 18.41
C ASP A 184 -3.81 -15.43 17.19
N THR A 185 -2.61 -15.50 16.61
CA THR A 185 -2.36 -16.33 15.42
C THR A 185 -2.13 -17.81 15.73
N GLU A 186 -2.00 -18.17 17.00
CA GLU A 186 -1.92 -19.57 17.41
C GLU A 186 -3.25 -20.29 17.09
N PRO A 187 -3.24 -21.40 16.32
CA PRO A 187 -4.44 -22.01 15.74
C PRO A 187 -5.55 -22.32 16.74
N THR A 188 -5.22 -22.87 17.93
CA THR A 188 -6.20 -23.20 18.97
C THR A 188 -6.88 -21.96 19.54
N LYS A 189 -6.10 -20.92 19.84
CA LYS A 189 -6.62 -19.66 20.37
C LYS A 189 -7.43 -18.92 19.31
N LEU A 190 -6.93 -18.89 18.06
CA LEU A 190 -7.61 -18.30 16.94
C LEU A 190 -9.01 -18.90 16.76
N THR A 191 -9.10 -20.24 16.66
CA THR A 191 -10.38 -20.95 16.52
C THR A 191 -11.35 -20.59 17.65
N ALA A 192 -10.90 -20.64 18.90
CA ALA A 192 -11.74 -20.29 20.05
C ALA A 192 -12.23 -18.83 20.03
N GLN A 193 -11.40 -17.90 19.53
CA GLN A 193 -11.77 -16.49 19.38
C GLN A 193 -12.79 -16.29 18.26
N ILE A 194 -12.61 -16.95 17.11
CA ILE A 194 -13.58 -16.88 15.99
C ILE A 194 -14.91 -17.53 16.38
N GLU A 195 -14.90 -18.66 17.06
CA GLU A 195 -16.11 -19.28 17.62
C GLU A 195 -16.91 -18.33 18.52
N LYS A 196 -16.18 -17.56 19.37
CA LYS A 196 -16.80 -16.53 20.22
C LYS A 196 -17.40 -15.37 19.42
N ILE A 197 -16.67 -14.88 18.40
CA ILE A 197 -17.10 -13.76 17.56
C ILE A 197 -18.35 -14.15 16.75
N THR A 198 -18.41 -15.39 16.26
CA THR A 198 -19.51 -15.92 15.44
C THR A 198 -20.66 -16.52 16.25
N ASN A 199 -20.55 -16.55 17.59
CA ASN A 199 -21.48 -17.27 18.48
C ASN A 199 -21.66 -18.75 18.09
N TYR A 200 -20.59 -19.39 17.60
CA TYR A 200 -20.63 -20.75 17.05
C TYR A 200 -21.28 -21.77 18.00
N LYS A 201 -20.90 -21.75 19.29
CA LYS A 201 -21.45 -22.69 20.30
C LYS A 201 -22.97 -22.58 20.43
N ILE A 202 -23.49 -21.34 20.46
CA ILE A 202 -24.94 -21.10 20.55
C ILE A 202 -25.63 -21.57 19.25
N ARG A 203 -25.08 -21.23 18.11
CA ARG A 203 -25.61 -21.63 16.80
C ARG A 203 -25.60 -23.13 16.59
N LYS A 204 -24.57 -23.83 17.10
CA LYS A 204 -24.48 -25.29 17.10
C LYS A 204 -25.52 -25.91 18.02
N GLN A 205 -25.73 -25.33 19.21
CA GLN A 205 -26.77 -25.79 20.12
C GLN A 205 -28.17 -25.60 19.49
N ASN A 206 -28.43 -24.45 18.85
CA ASN A 206 -29.69 -24.20 18.14
C ASN A 206 -29.97 -25.28 17.09
N LEU A 207 -28.94 -25.70 16.34
CA LEU A 207 -29.08 -26.81 15.36
C LEU A 207 -29.44 -28.13 16.04
N ALA A 208 -28.78 -28.47 17.13
CA ALA A 208 -29.07 -29.69 17.89
C ALA A 208 -30.50 -29.69 18.45
N ASP A 209 -30.96 -28.54 18.93
CA ASP A 209 -32.33 -28.41 19.46
C ASP A 209 -33.38 -28.46 18.34
N GLU A 210 -33.08 -27.85 17.17
CA GLU A 210 -33.95 -27.94 15.99
C GLU A 210 -34.06 -29.37 15.46
N ILE A 211 -32.95 -30.11 15.37
CA ILE A 211 -32.98 -31.54 15.01
C ILE A 211 -33.82 -32.32 15.99
N LYS A 212 -33.72 -32.10 17.28
CA LYS A 212 -34.55 -32.77 18.32
C LYS A 212 -36.04 -32.41 18.14
N ARG A 213 -36.32 -31.12 17.82
CA ARG A 213 -37.69 -30.66 17.60
C ARG A 213 -38.34 -31.37 16.39
N VAL A 214 -37.61 -31.42 15.26
CA VAL A 214 -38.08 -32.08 14.04
C VAL A 214 -38.25 -33.58 14.24
N LYS A 215 -37.31 -34.23 14.97
CA LYS A 215 -37.43 -35.68 15.30
C LYS A 215 -38.68 -36.01 16.11
N LYS A 216 -39.18 -35.10 16.95
CA LYS A 216 -40.38 -35.28 17.79
C LYS A 216 -41.66 -34.81 17.10
N SER A 217 -41.58 -34.16 15.95
CA SER A 217 -42.75 -33.63 15.23
C SER A 217 -43.41 -34.72 14.34
N ASP A 218 -44.69 -34.54 14.06
CA ASP A 218 -45.46 -35.37 13.14
C ASP A 218 -45.56 -34.75 11.71
N LEU A 219 -44.50 -34.04 11.29
CA LEU A 219 -44.45 -33.37 10.00
C LEU A 219 -44.38 -34.38 8.84
N ILE A 220 -45.16 -34.15 7.80
CA ILE A 220 -45.22 -35.00 6.62
C ILE A 220 -43.87 -35.12 5.89
N ASP A 221 -43.07 -34.05 5.91
CA ASP A 221 -41.75 -33.95 5.25
C ASP A 221 -40.57 -34.05 6.24
N LYS A 222 -40.76 -34.66 7.39
CA LYS A 222 -39.80 -34.80 8.49
C LYS A 222 -38.42 -35.32 8.04
N GLU A 223 -38.40 -36.40 7.25
CA GLU A 223 -37.14 -36.99 6.78
C GLU A 223 -36.34 -36.02 5.91
N LYS A 224 -37.03 -35.31 5.00
CA LYS A 224 -36.43 -34.32 4.12
C LYS A 224 -35.88 -33.11 4.90
N GLN A 225 -36.57 -32.70 5.97
CA GLN A 225 -36.10 -31.64 6.87
C GLN A 225 -34.87 -32.08 7.66
N LEU A 226 -34.87 -33.30 8.20
CA LEU A 226 -33.71 -33.86 8.91
C LEU A 226 -32.50 -33.97 7.99
N GLU A 227 -32.63 -34.47 6.77
CA GLU A 227 -31.55 -34.52 5.79
C GLU A 227 -30.94 -33.15 5.50
N LYS A 228 -31.75 -32.09 5.45
CA LYS A 228 -31.25 -30.71 5.27
C LYS A 228 -30.49 -30.20 6.49
N LEU A 229 -30.99 -30.49 7.71
CA LEU A 229 -30.35 -30.06 8.96
C LEU A 229 -29.05 -30.80 9.21
N GLU A 230 -28.92 -32.05 8.79
CA GLU A 230 -27.69 -32.84 8.95
C GLU A 230 -26.57 -32.42 7.99
N LYS A 231 -26.89 -31.67 6.93
CA LYS A 231 -25.92 -31.12 5.96
C LYS A 231 -25.28 -29.77 6.40
N ILE A 232 -25.78 -29.13 7.44
CA ILE A 232 -25.29 -27.87 7.94
C ILE A 232 -24.61 -28.01 9.31
N TYR A 233 -23.68 -27.12 9.62
CA TYR A 233 -22.90 -27.19 10.87
C TYR A 233 -23.54 -26.39 12.00
N THR A 234 -24.29 -25.34 11.68
CA THR A 234 -24.91 -24.43 12.64
C THR A 234 -26.21 -23.83 12.08
N ILE A 235 -27.10 -23.35 12.97
CA ILE A 235 -28.31 -22.63 12.58
C ILE A 235 -28.41 -21.30 13.34
N GLY A 236 -28.88 -20.26 12.65
CA GLY A 236 -28.98 -18.89 13.16
C GLY A 236 -27.96 -17.95 12.52
N ASN A 237 -28.16 -16.66 12.71
CA ASN A 237 -27.39 -15.61 12.08
C ASN A 237 -26.22 -15.15 12.96
N VAL A 238 -25.11 -14.78 12.33
CA VAL A 238 -24.07 -13.98 12.95
C VAL A 238 -24.52 -12.51 13.05
N ASN A 239 -23.94 -11.75 13.98
CA ASN A 239 -24.36 -10.35 14.19
C ASN A 239 -23.58 -9.34 13.31
N PHE A 240 -23.17 -9.75 12.12
CA PHE A 240 -22.48 -8.89 11.14
C PHE A 240 -22.78 -9.36 9.71
N ASN A 241 -22.59 -8.46 8.74
CA ASN A 241 -22.86 -8.72 7.33
C ASN A 241 -21.60 -8.91 6.49
N SER A 242 -20.46 -8.41 7.00
CA SER A 242 -19.17 -8.51 6.33
C SER A 242 -18.01 -8.51 7.31
N VAL A 243 -16.88 -8.98 6.83
CA VAL A 243 -15.63 -9.06 7.60
C VAL A 243 -14.51 -8.44 6.78
N ILE A 244 -13.74 -7.56 7.39
CA ILE A 244 -12.45 -7.12 6.88
C ILE A 244 -11.39 -7.87 7.66
N ILE A 245 -10.47 -8.52 6.97
CA ILE A 245 -9.36 -9.26 7.58
C ILE A 245 -8.06 -8.61 7.12
N SER A 246 -7.28 -8.06 8.06
CA SER A 246 -5.96 -7.49 7.80
C SER A 246 -4.89 -8.51 8.15
N ASP A 247 -4.75 -9.53 7.32
CA ASP A 247 -3.81 -10.64 7.55
C ASP A 247 -3.31 -11.21 6.21
N PHE A 248 -2.32 -12.08 6.25
CA PHE A 248 -1.76 -12.76 5.09
C PHE A 248 -1.19 -14.14 5.44
N GLY A 249 -0.82 -14.92 4.43
CA GLY A 249 -0.16 -16.22 4.61
C GLY A 249 -1.03 -17.27 5.28
N GLN A 250 -0.41 -18.08 6.14
CA GLN A 250 -1.09 -19.23 6.78
C GLN A 250 -2.10 -18.79 7.83
N SER A 251 -1.83 -17.72 8.55
CA SER A 251 -2.75 -17.15 9.55
C SER A 251 -4.07 -16.73 8.89
N LEU A 252 -4.01 -16.00 7.77
CA LEU A 252 -5.20 -15.64 7.00
C LEU A 252 -6.02 -16.87 6.57
N LYS A 253 -5.36 -17.93 6.09
CA LYS A 253 -6.06 -19.18 5.70
C LYS A 253 -6.80 -19.77 6.90
N SER A 254 -6.18 -19.80 8.07
CA SER A 254 -6.78 -20.33 9.30
C SER A 254 -8.00 -19.52 9.74
N VAL A 255 -7.93 -18.18 9.67
CA VAL A 255 -9.08 -17.28 9.97
C VAL A 255 -10.23 -17.55 9.02
N ILE A 256 -9.96 -17.57 7.71
CA ILE A 256 -11.01 -17.81 6.70
C ILE A 256 -11.67 -19.16 6.94
N THR A 257 -10.87 -20.21 7.14
CA THR A 257 -11.40 -21.55 7.43
C THR A 257 -12.29 -21.55 8.68
N SER A 258 -11.86 -20.89 9.76
CA SER A 258 -12.63 -20.81 11.00
C SER A 258 -13.93 -20.00 10.88
N LEU A 259 -14.03 -19.09 9.92
CA LEU A 259 -15.24 -18.30 9.66
C LEU A 259 -16.28 -19.04 8.82
N LEU A 260 -15.89 -20.11 8.08
CA LEU A 260 -16.77 -20.88 7.22
C LEU A 260 -17.66 -21.86 7.99
N TYR A 261 -17.34 -22.16 9.24
CA TYR A 261 -18.11 -23.01 10.16
C TYR A 261 -18.95 -22.16 11.11
#